data_b9a65b547e7f600d873f673f7d066aa0
#
_entry.id   b9a65b547e7f600d873f673f7d066aa0
#
_cell.length_a   1.000
_cell.length_b   1.000
_cell.length_c   1.000
_cell.angle_alpha   90.00
_cell.angle_beta   90.00
_cell.angle_gamma   90.00
#
_symmetry.space_group_name_H-M   'P 1'
#
loop_
_entity.id
_entity.type
_entity.pdbx_description
1 polymer ?
#
loop_
_entity_poly.entity_id
_entity_poly.type
_entity_poly.pdbx_seq_one_letter_code
_entity_poly.pdbx_strand_id
1 'polypeptide(L)' 'MQTFYFLYKITNTVNNKIYLGKHKTKNLDDGYFGSGKLLKRAIAKYGKENFFFEVLKQFNSEEELNQAEKELITEEFCQ' A
#
# COMPACT_ATOMS: atom_id res chain seq x y z
N MET A 1 1.64 -6.28 -23.06
CA MET A 1 0.78 -6.09 -21.89
C MET A 1 1.43 -5.12 -20.93
N GLN A 2 0.62 -4.25 -20.38
CA GLN A 2 1.12 -3.21 -19.50
C GLN A 2 1.15 -3.67 -18.05
N THR A 3 2.24 -3.33 -17.36
CA THR A 3 2.35 -3.59 -15.93
C THR A 3 2.13 -2.28 -15.20
N PHE A 4 1.35 -2.32 -14.15
CA PHE A 4 1.05 -1.14 -13.34
C PHE A 4 1.88 -1.19 -12.06
N TYR A 5 2.49 -0.06 -11.75
CA TYR A 5 3.28 0.10 -10.53
C TYR A 5 2.68 1.24 -9.73
N PHE A 6 2.40 1.02 -8.46
CA PHE A 6 1.83 2.11 -7.66
C PHE A 6 2.19 1.98 -6.19
N LEU A 7 2.13 3.15 -5.53
CA LEU A 7 2.21 3.21 -4.08
C LEU A 7 0.80 3.26 -3.54
N TYR A 8 0.60 2.61 -2.41
CA TYR A 8 -0.70 2.61 -1.75
C TYR A 8 -0.58 2.97 -0.29
N LYS A 9 -1.69 3.44 0.26
CA LYS A 9 -1.82 3.72 1.67
C LYS A 9 -3.07 3.01 2.17
N ILE A 10 -2.93 2.28 3.26
CA ILE A 10 -4.08 1.63 3.90
C ILE A 10 -4.22 2.23 5.28
N THR A 11 -5.40 2.75 5.58
CA THR A 11 -5.67 3.39 6.86
C THR A 11 -6.60 2.51 7.69
N ASN A 12 -6.20 2.22 8.92
CA ASN A 12 -7.07 1.56 9.88
C ASN A 12 -7.89 2.65 10.56
N THR A 13 -9.19 2.69 10.26
CA THR A 13 -10.05 3.74 10.77
C THR A 13 -10.37 3.63 12.26
N VAL A 14 -10.07 2.49 12.86
CA VAL A 14 -10.29 2.30 14.30
C VAL A 14 -9.24 3.04 15.13
N ASN A 15 -7.98 2.94 14.72
CA ASN A 15 -6.88 3.55 15.47
C ASN A 15 -6.06 4.56 14.68
N ASN A 16 -6.48 4.86 13.45
CA ASN A 16 -5.81 5.80 12.54
C ASN A 16 -4.39 5.40 12.17
N LYS A 17 -4.07 4.13 12.31
CA LYS A 17 -2.76 3.64 11.92
C LYS A 17 -2.69 3.51 10.40
N ILE A 18 -1.54 3.88 9.84
CA ILE A 18 -1.34 3.89 8.39
C ILE A 18 -0.28 2.88 7.98
N TYR A 19 -0.57 2.16 6.89
CA TYR A 19 0.35 1.21 6.30
C TYR A 19 0.65 1.64 4.88
N LEU A 20 1.93 1.77 4.56
CA LEU A 20 2.36 2.15 3.22
C LEU A 20 3.04 0.97 2.55
N GLY A 21 2.87 0.88 1.24
CA GLY A 21 3.52 -0.17 0.49
C GLY A 21 3.48 0.10 -1.00
N LYS A 22 4.02 -0.84 -1.74
CA LYS A 22 4.03 -0.77 -3.20
C LYS A 22 3.47 -2.06 -3.78
N HIS A 23 2.94 -1.96 -4.98
CA HIS A 23 2.35 -3.12 -5.65
C HIS A 23 2.62 -3.04 -7.14
N LYS A 24 2.84 -4.19 -7.72
CA LYS A 24 3.03 -4.34 -9.15
C LYS A 24 2.00 -5.34 -9.66
N THR A 25 1.24 -4.97 -10.66
CA THR A 25 0.21 -5.85 -11.20
C THR A 25 -0.03 -5.59 -12.67
N LYS A 26 -0.52 -6.59 -13.35
CA LYS A 26 -0.96 -6.44 -14.75
C LYS A 26 -2.44 -6.13 -14.83
N ASN A 27 -3.14 -6.22 -13.70
CA ASN A 27 -4.56 -5.98 -13.64
C ASN A 27 -4.90 -5.23 -12.35
N LEU A 28 -5.37 -3.98 -12.47
CA LEU A 28 -5.70 -3.17 -11.32
C LEU A 28 -6.88 -3.71 -10.52
N ASP A 29 -7.66 -4.59 -11.11
CA ASP A 29 -8.80 -5.21 -10.45
C ASP A 29 -8.48 -6.59 -9.88
N ASP A 30 -7.24 -6.80 -9.47
CA ASP A 30 -6.81 -8.11 -8.99
C ASP A 30 -7.22 -8.40 -7.54
N GLY A 31 -7.96 -7.50 -6.92
CA GLY A 31 -8.43 -7.71 -5.56
C GLY A 31 -7.37 -7.52 -4.49
N TYR A 32 -6.25 -6.94 -4.87
CA TYR A 32 -5.15 -6.73 -3.95
C TYR A 32 -5.53 -5.74 -2.84
N PHE A 33 -5.22 -6.08 -1.61
CA PHE A 33 -5.50 -5.23 -0.46
C PHE A 33 -4.30 -5.13 0.48
N GLY A 34 -3.10 -5.12 -0.08
CA GLY A 34 -1.90 -4.98 0.70
C GLY A 34 -1.24 -6.31 1.04
N SER A 35 -0.04 -6.23 1.56
CA SER A 35 0.71 -7.39 1.97
C SER A 35 1.48 -7.05 3.24
N GLY A 36 2.05 -8.08 3.87
CA GLY A 36 2.78 -7.89 5.11
C GLY A 36 2.07 -8.52 6.27
N LYS A 37 2.85 -9.09 7.18
CA LYS A 37 2.30 -9.82 8.30
C LYS A 37 1.53 -8.93 9.27
N LEU A 38 2.06 -7.74 9.53
CA LEU A 38 1.41 -6.82 10.47
C LEU A 38 0.07 -6.36 9.95
N LEU A 39 0.00 -6.05 8.66
CA LEU A 39 -1.24 -5.61 8.05
C LEU A 39 -2.28 -6.73 8.08
N LYS A 40 -1.88 -7.94 7.73
CA LYS A 40 -2.79 -9.08 7.72
C LYS A 40 -3.33 -9.37 9.11
N ARG A 41 -2.50 -9.26 10.13
CA ARG A 41 -2.94 -9.44 11.52
C ARG A 41 -3.93 -8.37 11.93
N ALA A 42 -3.67 -7.14 11.53
CA ALA A 42 -4.56 -6.03 11.86
C ALA A 42 -5.91 -6.22 11.18
N ILE A 43 -5.91 -6.66 9.92
CA ILE A 43 -7.15 -6.91 9.20
C ILE A 43 -7.95 -8.03 9.87
N ALA A 44 -7.27 -9.07 10.34
CA ALA A 44 -7.94 -10.18 11.03
C ALA A 44 -8.52 -9.73 12.38
N LYS A 45 -7.84 -8.79 13.04
CA LYS A 45 -8.27 -8.31 14.35
C LYS A 45 -9.42 -7.30 14.26
N TYR A 46 -9.33 -6.37 13.35
CA TYR A 46 -10.28 -5.26 13.27
C TYR A 46 -11.35 -5.42 12.19
N GLY A 47 -11.10 -6.30 11.22
CA GLY A 47 -12.01 -6.49 10.09
C GLY A 47 -11.62 -5.62 8.91
N LYS A 48 -11.69 -6.20 7.72
CA LYS A 48 -11.31 -5.51 6.48
C LYS A 48 -12.14 -4.25 6.24
N GLU A 49 -13.36 -4.24 6.72
CA GLU A 49 -14.28 -3.10 6.55
C GLU A 49 -13.81 -1.84 7.27
N ASN A 50 -12.89 -1.99 8.22
CA ASN A 50 -12.33 -0.87 8.96
C ASN A 50 -11.02 -0.36 8.34
N PHE A 51 -10.68 -0.87 7.16
CA PHE A 51 -9.47 -0.46 6.47
C PHE A 51 -9.82 0.22 5.16
N PHE A 52 -9.17 1.33 4.89
CA PHE A 52 -9.38 2.10 3.68
C PHE A 52 -8.13 2.05 2.80
N PHE A 53 -8.28 1.48 1.60
CA PHE A 53 -7.20 1.35 0.64
C PHE A 53 -7.21 2.52 -0.34
N GLU A 54 -6.06 3.13 -0.54
CA GLU A 54 -5.96 4.31 -1.38
C GLU A 54 -4.68 4.24 -2.21
N VAL A 55 -4.79 4.48 -3.51
CA VAL A 55 -3.63 4.56 -4.38
C VAL A 55 -3.09 5.98 -4.31
N LEU A 56 -1.85 6.14 -3.89
CA LEU A 56 -1.24 7.45 -3.75
C LEU A 56 -0.69 7.96 -5.07
N LYS A 57 0.02 7.10 -5.79
CA LYS A 57 0.64 7.49 -7.05
C LYS A 57 0.97 6.28 -7.90
N GLN A 58 0.83 6.42 -9.21
CA GLN A 58 1.20 5.38 -10.16
C GLN A 58 2.51 5.77 -10.84
N PHE A 59 3.28 4.76 -11.23
CA PHE A 59 4.57 4.94 -11.88
C PHE A 59 4.65 4.11 -13.15
N ASN A 60 5.60 4.46 -14.00
CA ASN A 60 5.78 3.76 -15.27
C ASN A 60 6.82 2.65 -15.17
N SER A 61 7.60 2.61 -14.11
CA SER A 61 8.62 1.60 -13.94
C SER A 61 8.80 1.25 -12.47
N GLU A 62 9.35 0.06 -12.23
CA GLU A 62 9.62 -0.40 -10.88
C GLU A 62 10.69 0.45 -10.20
N GLU A 63 11.64 0.94 -10.98
CA GLU A 63 12.70 1.78 -10.45
C GLU A 63 12.15 3.07 -9.85
N GLU A 64 11.24 3.71 -10.58
CA GLU A 64 10.60 4.92 -10.07
C GLU A 64 9.78 4.63 -8.82
N LEU A 65 9.08 3.50 -8.81
CA LEU A 65 8.29 3.09 -7.68
C LEU A 65 9.15 2.87 -6.44
N ASN A 66 10.27 2.17 -6.61
CA ASN A 66 11.17 1.89 -5.50
C ASN A 66 11.75 3.16 -4.91
N GLN A 67 12.10 4.11 -5.75
CA GLN A 67 12.65 5.37 -5.28
C GLN A 67 11.62 6.19 -4.53
N ALA A 68 10.41 6.25 -5.03
CA ALA A 68 9.34 6.99 -4.39
C ALA A 68 8.97 6.38 -3.03
N GLU A 69 8.94 5.05 -2.94
CA GLU A 69 8.66 4.38 -1.69
C GLU A 69 9.75 4.68 -0.66
N LYS A 70 11.00 4.66 -1.09
CA LYS A 70 12.12 4.93 -0.21
C LYS A 70 12.06 6.35 0.36
N GLU A 71 11.75 7.31 -0.48
CA GLU A 71 11.65 8.70 -0.05
C GLU A 71 10.49 8.92 0.90
N LEU A 72 9.35 8.36 0.57
CA LEU A 72 8.14 8.52 1.36
C LEU A 72 8.28 7.92 2.74
N ILE A 73 8.78 6.69 2.81
CA ILE A 73 8.91 6.00 4.08
C ILE A 73 9.95 6.66 4.99
N THR A 74 11.04 7.14 4.40
CA THR A 74 12.10 7.77 5.16
C THR A 74 11.65 9.07 5.81
N GLU A 75 10.86 9.85 5.10
CA GLU A 75 10.43 11.16 5.60
C GLU A 75 9.24 11.11 6.54
N GLU A 76 8.23 10.34 6.19
CA GLU A 76 6.96 10.40 6.90
C GLU A 76 6.78 9.31 7.94
N PHE A 77 7.38 8.15 7.73
CA PHE A 77 7.05 6.98 8.52
C PHE A 77 8.26 6.29 9.09
N CYS A 78 9.19 7.08 9.51
CA CYS A 78 10.36 6.58 10.22
C CYS A 78 9.92 6.17 11.63
N GLN A 79 9.49 4.96 11.73
CA GLN A 79 9.01 4.45 13.01
C GLN A 79 9.93 3.41 13.57
#